data_c9ec2b2463e4a2428ef3eb89d0cc0d54
#
_entry.id   c9ec2b2463e4a2428ef3eb89d0cc0d54
#
_cell.length_a   1.000
_cell.length_b   1.000
_cell.length_c   1.000
_cell.angle_alpha   90.00
_cell.angle_beta   90.00
_cell.angle_gamma   90.00
#
_symmetry.space_group_name_H-M   'P 1'
#
loop_
_entity.id
_entity.type
_entity.pdbx_description
1 polymer ?
#
loop_
_entity_poly.entity_id
_entity_poly.type
_entity_poly.pdbx_seq_one_letter_code
_entity_poly.pdbx_strand_id
1 'polypeptide(L)'
;SRLDLRQLKREDRASPQAYFKGLNLLLNEQQDKAIDAFIEAVQHDPDTSDLHFALGNLFRRRGEYERAIRVHQHLLARADLRQEEREKAQHALAHDFMKAGLFDRAEEAFKALEGTAFTTDARLALLNLNERSRNWHPAIEVAHRLESAGTGSFSNRIAHHWCEVAQEADARGRSDEAEQALSRAREAAPQAARPLVIMGQRFARQNEPAHAMQAWDELMVLQPQTFSLIAMDYAKAAQACGAQNTALTKLDALYAQVPSIDILNAWNALQPDAQLRRQRLIAHVTAQPSLSAAQGLIR
;
A
#
# COMPACT_ATOMS: atom_id res chain seq x y z
N SER A 1 35.50 50.35 -15.58
CA SER A 1 35.31 50.16 -14.14
C SER A 1 33.96 50.63 -13.58
N ARG A 2 33.37 51.75 -14.02
CA ARG A 2 32.01 52.18 -13.60
C ARG A 2 30.87 51.47 -14.39
N LEU A 3 31.16 50.99 -15.60
CA LEU A 3 30.24 50.17 -16.43
C LEU A 3 30.13 48.76 -15.87
N ASP A 4 31.23 48.17 -15.41
CA ASP A 4 31.25 46.81 -14.83
C ASP A 4 30.41 46.68 -13.55
N LEU A 5 30.50 47.69 -12.66
CA LEU A 5 29.70 47.74 -11.43
C LEU A 5 28.19 47.91 -11.68
N ARG A 6 27.79 48.56 -12.79
CA ARG A 6 26.40 48.73 -13.18
C ARG A 6 25.87 47.49 -13.86
N GLN A 7 26.70 46.73 -14.60
CA GLN A 7 26.37 45.45 -15.17
C GLN A 7 26.21 44.37 -14.08
N LEU A 8 27.18 44.24 -13.16
CA LEU A 8 27.11 43.36 -11.98
C LEU A 8 25.87 43.65 -11.12
N LYS A 9 25.52 44.90 -10.88
CA LYS A 9 24.29 45.29 -10.13
C LYS A 9 22.99 45.03 -10.92
N ARG A 10 23.02 44.94 -12.25
CA ARG A 10 21.87 44.56 -13.08
C ARG A 10 21.69 43.07 -13.14
N GLU A 11 22.78 42.30 -13.21
CA GLU A 11 22.77 40.82 -13.19
C GLU A 11 22.30 40.30 -11.84
N ASP A 12 22.77 40.88 -10.72
CA ASP A 12 22.34 40.55 -9.35
C ASP A 12 20.84 40.82 -9.05
N ARG A 13 20.18 41.66 -9.86
CA ARG A 13 18.74 41.96 -9.73
C ARG A 13 17.85 41.20 -10.67
N ALA A 14 18.38 40.60 -11.73
CA ALA A 14 17.60 39.90 -12.75
C ALA A 14 17.20 38.49 -12.29
N SER A 15 18.09 37.80 -11.57
CA SER A 15 17.83 36.45 -11.06
C SER A 15 16.66 36.39 -10.07
N PRO A 16 16.57 37.26 -9.03
CA PRO A 16 15.40 37.27 -8.17
C PRO A 16 14.08 37.57 -8.89
N GLN A 17 14.11 38.48 -9.88
CA GLN A 17 12.89 38.84 -10.64
C GLN A 17 12.38 37.69 -11.49
N ALA A 18 13.24 36.93 -12.18
CA ALA A 18 12.86 35.76 -12.96
C ALA A 18 12.32 34.63 -12.07
N TYR A 19 12.91 34.45 -10.89
CA TYR A 19 12.42 33.51 -9.88
C TYR A 19 11.00 33.85 -9.40
N PHE A 20 10.78 35.13 -8.98
CA PHE A 20 9.45 35.58 -8.55
C PHE A 20 8.42 35.55 -9.69
N LYS A 21 8.83 35.83 -10.93
CA LYS A 21 7.99 35.67 -12.11
C LYS A 21 7.56 34.19 -12.30
N GLY A 22 8.51 33.28 -12.20
CA GLY A 22 8.24 31.84 -12.26
C GLY A 22 7.26 31.37 -11.19
N LEU A 23 7.45 31.80 -9.93
CA LEU A 23 6.54 31.51 -8.81
C LEU A 23 5.13 32.06 -9.04
N ASN A 24 5.00 33.31 -9.50
CA ASN A 24 3.70 33.91 -9.81
C ASN A 24 2.97 33.15 -10.94
N LEU A 25 3.70 32.72 -11.95
CA LEU A 25 3.13 31.92 -13.03
C LEU A 25 2.66 30.54 -12.55
N LEU A 26 3.39 29.94 -11.58
CA LEU A 26 2.95 28.70 -10.93
C LEU A 26 1.66 28.87 -10.12
N LEU A 27 1.57 29.95 -9.34
CA LEU A 27 0.38 30.26 -8.54
C LEU A 27 -0.85 30.50 -9.42
N ASN A 28 -0.64 30.98 -10.66
CA ASN A 28 -1.69 31.17 -11.65
C ASN A 28 -1.89 29.96 -12.59
N GLU A 29 -1.38 28.79 -12.21
CA GLU A 29 -1.52 27.52 -12.97
C GLU A 29 -0.93 27.56 -14.40
N GLN A 30 -0.09 28.54 -14.73
CA GLN A 30 0.54 28.70 -16.04
C GLN A 30 1.90 27.97 -16.08
N GLN A 31 1.87 26.64 -15.99
CA GLN A 31 3.07 25.81 -15.82
C GLN A 31 4.09 25.96 -16.97
N ASP A 32 3.64 26.10 -18.22
CA ASP A 32 4.55 26.25 -19.37
C ASP A 32 5.36 27.52 -19.30
N LYS A 33 4.69 28.63 -19.05
CA LYS A 33 5.36 29.93 -18.90
C LYS A 33 6.25 30.00 -17.65
N ALA A 34 5.88 29.26 -16.60
CA ALA A 34 6.71 29.14 -15.40
C ALA A 34 8.02 28.41 -15.71
N ILE A 35 7.98 27.32 -16.50
CA ILE A 35 9.17 26.61 -16.94
C ILE A 35 10.09 27.52 -17.74
N ASP A 36 9.56 28.25 -18.72
CA ASP A 36 10.36 29.18 -19.53
C ASP A 36 11.03 30.25 -18.64
N ALA A 37 10.30 30.80 -17.67
CA ALA A 37 10.83 31.75 -16.72
C ALA A 37 11.93 31.16 -15.81
N PHE A 38 11.80 29.93 -15.35
CA PHE A 38 12.83 29.25 -14.55
C PHE A 38 14.05 28.85 -15.39
N ILE A 39 13.88 28.45 -16.65
CA ILE A 39 15.00 28.22 -17.57
C ILE A 39 15.80 29.52 -17.77
N GLU A 40 15.12 30.62 -18.03
CA GLU A 40 15.73 31.93 -18.12
C GLU A 40 16.51 32.31 -16.84
N ALA A 41 15.89 32.07 -15.66
CA ALA A 41 16.51 32.34 -14.37
C ALA A 41 17.80 31.51 -14.15
N VAL A 42 17.79 30.22 -14.48
CA VAL A 42 18.96 29.33 -14.37
C VAL A 42 20.10 29.77 -15.33
N GLN A 43 19.76 30.29 -16.51
CA GLN A 43 20.76 30.76 -17.45
C GLN A 43 21.47 32.05 -16.91
N HIS A 44 20.75 32.86 -16.14
CA HIS A 44 21.31 34.10 -15.53
C HIS A 44 22.05 33.82 -14.22
N ASP A 45 21.62 32.83 -13.48
CA ASP A 45 22.21 32.44 -12.19
C ASP A 45 22.27 30.90 -12.07
N PRO A 46 23.26 30.26 -12.73
CA PRO A 46 23.42 28.83 -12.72
C PRO A 46 23.84 28.27 -11.37
N ASP A 47 24.28 29.09 -10.44
CA ASP A 47 24.79 28.67 -9.14
C ASP A 47 23.69 28.56 -8.08
N THR A 48 22.51 29.12 -8.32
CA THR A 48 21.38 29.05 -7.37
C THR A 48 20.72 27.68 -7.42
N SER A 49 20.95 26.86 -6.39
CA SER A 49 20.39 25.50 -6.24
C SER A 49 18.85 25.49 -6.23
N ASP A 50 18.21 26.50 -5.62
CA ASP A 50 16.75 26.59 -5.52
C ASP A 50 16.06 26.71 -6.89
N LEU A 51 16.69 27.38 -7.87
CA LEU A 51 16.18 27.44 -9.24
C LEU A 51 16.17 26.07 -9.91
N HIS A 52 17.22 25.29 -9.72
CA HIS A 52 17.29 23.91 -10.23
C HIS A 52 16.25 23.01 -9.59
N PHE A 53 16.04 23.11 -8.27
CA PHE A 53 14.98 22.38 -7.57
C PHE A 53 13.59 22.73 -8.12
N ALA A 54 13.31 24.03 -8.28
CA ALA A 54 12.03 24.49 -8.82
C ALA A 54 11.79 23.95 -10.22
N LEU A 55 12.79 24.05 -11.10
CA LEU A 55 12.71 23.57 -12.49
C LEU A 55 12.56 22.04 -12.56
N GLY A 56 13.37 21.29 -11.83
CA GLY A 56 13.28 19.83 -11.78
C GLY A 56 11.93 19.33 -11.28
N ASN A 57 11.41 19.95 -10.22
CA ASN A 57 10.08 19.64 -9.68
C ASN A 57 8.96 19.95 -10.68
N LEU A 58 9.08 21.01 -11.47
CA LEU A 58 8.11 21.34 -12.52
C LEU A 58 8.12 20.30 -13.64
N PHE A 59 9.30 19.91 -14.14
CA PHE A 59 9.41 18.85 -15.12
C PHE A 59 8.78 17.56 -14.63
N ARG A 60 9.02 17.17 -13.36
CA ARG A 60 8.39 15.98 -12.77
C ARG A 60 6.87 16.09 -12.73
N ARG A 61 6.30 17.23 -12.35
CA ARG A 61 4.84 17.46 -12.33
C ARG A 61 4.21 17.35 -13.70
N ARG A 62 4.92 17.76 -14.76
CA ARG A 62 4.48 17.63 -16.15
C ARG A 62 4.66 16.24 -16.75
N GLY A 63 5.30 15.31 -16.02
CA GLY A 63 5.62 13.99 -16.55
C GLY A 63 6.89 13.98 -17.42
N GLU A 64 7.65 15.08 -17.50
CA GLU A 64 8.89 15.20 -18.23
C GLU A 64 10.07 14.66 -17.40
N TYR A 65 9.97 13.38 -17.02
CA TYR A 65 10.84 12.76 -16.01
C TYR A 65 12.32 12.76 -16.40
N GLU A 66 12.64 12.55 -17.67
CA GLU A 66 14.03 12.58 -18.14
C GLU A 66 14.67 13.95 -17.95
N ARG A 67 13.91 15.03 -18.14
CA ARG A 67 14.39 16.39 -17.91
C ARG A 67 14.60 16.64 -16.43
N ALA A 68 13.66 16.21 -15.59
CA ALA A 68 13.79 16.32 -14.13
C ALA A 68 15.04 15.59 -13.63
N ILE A 69 15.24 14.34 -14.07
CA ILE A 69 16.44 13.55 -13.74
C ILE A 69 17.72 14.28 -14.12
N ARG A 70 17.81 14.81 -15.35
CA ARG A 70 19.00 15.54 -15.79
C ARG A 70 19.29 16.77 -14.93
N VAL A 71 18.25 17.54 -14.56
CA VAL A 71 18.42 18.74 -13.71
C VAL A 71 18.94 18.34 -12.33
N HIS A 72 18.34 17.35 -11.66
CA HIS A 72 18.78 16.93 -10.33
C HIS A 72 20.13 16.21 -10.33
N GLN A 73 20.45 15.47 -11.40
CA GLN A 73 21.79 14.87 -11.56
C GLN A 73 22.87 15.93 -11.76
N HIS A 74 22.59 16.96 -12.59
CA HIS A 74 23.51 18.08 -12.77
C HIS A 74 23.76 18.79 -11.45
N LEU A 75 22.71 19.00 -10.63
CA LEU A 75 22.84 19.59 -9.32
C LEU A 75 23.73 18.74 -8.39
N LEU A 76 23.52 17.43 -8.36
CA LEU A 76 24.34 16.50 -7.55
C LEU A 76 25.81 16.43 -7.97
N ALA A 77 26.12 16.67 -9.25
CA ALA A 77 27.48 16.67 -9.78
C ALA A 77 28.31 17.91 -9.36
N ARG A 78 27.68 18.93 -8.81
CA ARG A 78 28.37 20.14 -8.34
C ARG A 78 29.20 19.87 -7.08
N ALA A 79 30.44 20.32 -7.08
CA ALA A 79 31.39 20.13 -5.97
C ALA A 79 31.10 21.04 -4.78
N ASP A 80 30.54 22.22 -5.03
CA ASP A 80 30.24 23.30 -4.06
C ASP A 80 28.90 23.11 -3.33
N LEU A 81 28.13 22.06 -3.66
CA LEU A 81 26.81 21.83 -3.06
C LEU A 81 26.96 21.45 -1.58
N ARG A 82 26.24 22.17 -0.70
CA ARG A 82 26.21 21.87 0.73
C ARG A 82 25.57 20.52 1.01
N GLN A 83 25.91 19.89 2.11
CA GLN A 83 25.41 18.55 2.46
C GLN A 83 23.88 18.47 2.45
N GLU A 84 23.20 19.43 3.05
CA GLU A 84 21.73 19.48 3.10
C GLU A 84 21.10 19.59 1.70
N GLU A 85 21.70 20.39 0.81
CA GLU A 85 21.23 20.52 -0.57
C GLU A 85 21.51 19.25 -1.39
N ARG A 86 22.62 18.59 -1.10
CA ARG A 86 22.96 17.29 -1.71
C ARG A 86 21.95 16.22 -1.34
N GLU A 87 21.58 16.13 -0.06
CA GLU A 87 20.55 15.22 0.42
C GLU A 87 19.18 15.53 -0.20
N LYS A 88 18.81 16.80 -0.27
CA LYS A 88 17.58 17.27 -0.93
C LYS A 88 17.58 16.92 -2.43
N ALA A 89 18.70 17.09 -3.13
CA ALA A 89 18.84 16.74 -4.55
C ALA A 89 18.76 15.22 -4.77
N GLN A 90 19.41 14.45 -3.90
CA GLN A 90 19.32 12.99 -3.91
C GLN A 90 17.88 12.51 -3.70
N HIS A 91 17.16 13.10 -2.74
CA HIS A 91 15.76 12.80 -2.47
C HIS A 91 14.86 13.15 -3.69
N ALA A 92 15.07 14.33 -4.29
CA ALA A 92 14.34 14.73 -5.50
C ALA A 92 14.60 13.78 -6.67
N LEU A 93 15.86 13.39 -6.89
CA LEU A 93 16.26 12.44 -7.94
C LEU A 93 15.67 11.05 -7.72
N ALA A 94 15.62 10.56 -6.48
CA ALA A 94 14.99 9.28 -6.14
C ALA A 94 13.50 9.26 -6.52
N HIS A 95 12.80 10.35 -6.27
CA HIS A 95 11.42 10.51 -6.68
C HIS A 95 11.24 10.64 -8.21
N ASP A 96 12.18 11.27 -8.90
CA ASP A 96 12.16 11.32 -10.36
C ASP A 96 12.28 9.91 -10.97
N PHE A 97 13.23 9.09 -10.46
CA PHE A 97 13.38 7.70 -10.89
C PHE A 97 12.11 6.89 -10.62
N MET A 98 11.51 7.05 -9.43
CA MET A 98 10.25 6.39 -9.09
C MET A 98 9.14 6.75 -10.09
N LYS A 99 8.98 8.03 -10.43
CA LYS A 99 7.97 8.50 -11.40
C LYS A 99 8.26 8.08 -12.83
N ALA A 100 9.53 7.97 -13.19
CA ALA A 100 9.98 7.48 -14.49
C ALA A 100 9.86 5.94 -14.65
N GLY A 101 9.51 5.20 -13.57
CA GLY A 101 9.45 3.74 -13.58
C GLY A 101 10.84 3.06 -13.54
N LEU A 102 11.88 3.82 -13.23
CA LEU A 102 13.26 3.32 -13.08
C LEU A 102 13.48 2.81 -11.66
N PHE A 103 12.79 1.71 -11.31
CA PHE A 103 12.64 1.25 -9.93
C PHE A 103 13.95 0.84 -9.27
N ASP A 104 14.86 0.19 -9.99
CA ASP A 104 16.18 -0.21 -9.45
C ASP A 104 17.00 1.03 -9.06
N ARG A 105 17.00 2.06 -9.92
CA ARG A 105 17.70 3.33 -9.63
C ARG A 105 17.03 4.11 -8.50
N ALA A 106 15.70 4.06 -8.41
CA ALA A 106 14.95 4.66 -7.32
C ALA A 106 15.31 4.00 -5.97
N GLU A 107 15.38 2.67 -5.95
CA GLU A 107 15.75 1.90 -4.76
C GLU A 107 17.15 2.28 -4.25
N GLU A 108 18.15 2.30 -5.13
CA GLU A 108 19.51 2.72 -4.79
C GLU A 108 19.55 4.17 -4.27
N ALA A 109 18.83 5.06 -4.96
CA ALA A 109 18.79 6.47 -4.59
C ALA A 109 18.10 6.71 -3.24
N PHE A 110 17.05 5.97 -2.90
CA PHE A 110 16.41 6.03 -1.58
C PHE A 110 17.27 5.38 -0.49
N LYS A 111 17.94 4.25 -0.76
CA LYS A 111 18.88 3.63 0.20
C LYS A 111 20.01 4.57 0.60
N ALA A 112 20.50 5.39 -0.33
CA ALA A 112 21.55 6.38 -0.07
C ALA A 112 21.12 7.51 0.88
N LEU A 113 19.82 7.64 1.19
CA LEU A 113 19.26 8.63 2.12
C LEU A 113 19.16 8.12 3.57
N GLU A 114 19.60 6.90 3.84
CA GLU A 114 19.62 6.36 5.21
C GLU A 114 20.56 7.20 6.08
N GLY A 115 20.13 7.57 7.29
CA GLY A 115 20.89 8.43 8.21
C GLY A 115 20.80 9.94 7.91
N THR A 116 20.02 10.35 6.91
CA THR A 116 19.79 11.77 6.57
C THR A 116 18.46 12.28 7.14
N ALA A 117 18.19 13.57 6.96
CA ALA A 117 16.89 14.16 7.28
C ALA A 117 15.72 13.52 6.49
N PHE A 118 15.99 12.85 5.38
CA PHE A 118 15.02 12.20 4.50
C PHE A 118 14.83 10.71 4.76
N THR A 119 15.44 10.15 5.82
CA THR A 119 15.39 8.71 6.14
C THR A 119 13.97 8.16 6.19
N THR A 120 13.06 8.84 6.88
CA THR A 120 11.68 8.37 7.02
C THR A 120 10.94 8.36 5.69
N ASP A 121 11.05 9.43 4.91
CA ASP A 121 10.42 9.52 3.59
C ASP A 121 11.00 8.48 2.62
N ALA A 122 12.31 8.27 2.66
CA ALA A 122 12.98 7.27 1.86
C ALA A 122 12.52 5.86 2.21
N ARG A 123 12.40 5.52 3.51
CA ARG A 123 11.86 4.23 3.96
C ARG A 123 10.41 4.02 3.54
N LEU A 124 9.55 5.04 3.63
CA LEU A 124 8.16 4.95 3.15
C LEU A 124 8.10 4.72 1.63
N ALA A 125 8.96 5.38 0.88
CA ALA A 125 9.06 5.19 -0.56
C ALA A 125 9.58 3.77 -0.91
N LEU A 126 10.60 3.27 -0.20
CA LEU A 126 11.12 1.91 -0.35
C LEU A 126 10.08 0.85 0.00
N LEU A 127 9.29 1.06 1.07
CA LEU A 127 8.20 0.16 1.41
C LEU A 127 7.18 0.05 0.27
N ASN A 128 6.72 1.19 -0.26
CA ASN A 128 5.79 1.22 -1.38
C ASN A 128 6.38 0.59 -2.66
N LEU A 129 7.67 0.80 -2.92
CA LEU A 129 8.37 0.21 -4.06
C LEU A 129 8.43 -1.32 -3.95
N ASN A 130 8.84 -1.83 -2.79
CA ASN A 130 8.93 -3.27 -2.54
C ASN A 130 7.56 -3.96 -2.63
N GLU A 131 6.49 -3.32 -2.14
CA GLU A 131 5.12 -3.83 -2.28
C GLU A 131 4.67 -3.92 -3.75
N ARG A 132 4.92 -2.87 -4.53
CA ARG A 132 4.59 -2.86 -5.97
C ARG A 132 5.35 -3.92 -6.76
N SER A 133 6.59 -4.20 -6.37
CA SER A 133 7.46 -5.21 -6.97
C SER A 133 7.26 -6.61 -6.37
N ARG A 134 6.35 -6.77 -5.39
CA ARG A 134 6.12 -8.00 -4.63
C ARG A 134 7.37 -8.53 -3.92
N ASN A 135 8.28 -7.66 -3.55
CA ASN A 135 9.46 -7.99 -2.76
C ASN A 135 9.11 -7.98 -1.26
N TRP A 136 8.38 -9.03 -0.82
CA TRP A 136 7.74 -9.03 0.50
C TRP A 136 8.72 -9.00 1.66
N HIS A 137 9.83 -9.75 1.61
CA HIS A 137 10.83 -9.75 2.68
C HIS A 137 11.48 -8.38 2.89
N PRO A 138 12.00 -7.69 1.85
CA PRO A 138 12.46 -6.31 1.99
C PRO A 138 11.37 -5.34 2.47
N ALA A 139 10.12 -5.53 2.04
CA ALA A 139 8.99 -4.72 2.52
C ALA A 139 8.78 -4.88 4.04
N ILE A 140 8.83 -6.11 4.55
CA ILE A 140 8.73 -6.42 5.98
C ILE A 140 9.87 -5.77 6.77
N GLU A 141 11.11 -5.88 6.30
CA GLU A 141 12.27 -5.26 6.96
C GLU A 141 12.14 -3.75 7.07
N VAL A 142 11.74 -3.09 5.98
CA VAL A 142 11.55 -1.64 5.95
C VAL A 142 10.40 -1.23 6.88
N ALA A 143 9.31 -1.99 6.91
CA ALA A 143 8.17 -1.74 7.80
C ALA A 143 8.58 -1.82 9.28
N HIS A 144 9.39 -2.82 9.67
CA HIS A 144 9.95 -2.92 11.03
C HIS A 144 10.85 -1.75 11.39
N ARG A 145 11.69 -1.28 10.44
CA ARG A 145 12.55 -0.09 10.67
C ARG A 145 11.72 1.19 10.87
N LEU A 146 10.58 1.31 10.19
CA LEU A 146 9.66 2.43 10.37
C LEU A 146 8.98 2.38 11.75
N GLU A 147 8.50 1.20 12.19
CA GLU A 147 7.92 1.03 13.53
C GLU A 147 8.95 1.35 14.62
N SER A 148 10.17 0.82 14.50
CA SER A 148 11.25 1.05 15.45
C SER A 148 11.68 2.52 15.54
N ALA A 149 11.50 3.28 14.47
CA ALA A 149 11.74 4.71 14.42
C ALA A 149 10.56 5.55 14.98
N GLY A 150 9.49 4.90 15.44
CA GLY A 150 8.32 5.60 16.01
C GLY A 150 7.43 6.28 14.97
N THR A 151 7.52 5.89 13.70
CA THR A 151 6.73 6.50 12.61
C THR A 151 5.23 6.13 12.67
N GLY A 152 4.88 5.09 13.41
CA GLY A 152 3.53 4.55 13.57
C GLY A 152 3.53 3.03 13.60
N SER A 153 2.34 2.41 13.68
CA SER A 153 2.23 0.95 13.61
C SER A 153 2.10 0.48 12.15
N PHE A 154 2.91 -0.50 11.81
CA PHE A 154 2.89 -1.21 10.52
C PHE A 154 2.49 -2.69 10.70
N SER A 155 2.10 -3.11 11.88
CA SER A 155 1.79 -4.49 12.25
C SER A 155 0.83 -5.18 11.28
N ASN A 156 -0.29 -4.52 10.92
CA ASN A 156 -1.25 -5.06 9.95
C ASN A 156 -0.65 -5.18 8.54
N ARG A 157 0.22 -4.27 8.16
CA ARG A 157 0.91 -4.26 6.86
C ARG A 157 1.95 -5.38 6.80
N ILE A 158 2.70 -5.58 7.88
CA ILE A 158 3.65 -6.69 8.05
C ILE A 158 2.93 -8.03 8.00
N ALA A 159 1.81 -8.18 8.72
CA ALA A 159 0.99 -9.39 8.67
C ALA A 159 0.47 -9.66 7.26
N HIS A 160 0.05 -8.61 6.54
CA HIS A 160 -0.35 -8.73 5.13
C HIS A 160 0.80 -9.26 4.26
N HIS A 161 2.01 -8.70 4.38
CA HIS A 161 3.16 -9.16 3.60
C HIS A 161 3.53 -10.62 3.91
N TRP A 162 3.48 -11.03 5.18
CA TRP A 162 3.68 -12.44 5.54
C TRP A 162 2.61 -13.36 4.94
N CYS A 163 1.36 -12.89 4.81
CA CYS A 163 0.33 -13.64 4.09
C CYS A 163 0.66 -13.80 2.61
N GLU A 164 1.23 -12.79 1.95
CA GLU A 164 1.69 -12.89 0.57
C GLU A 164 2.84 -13.90 0.43
N VAL A 165 3.82 -13.86 1.34
CA VAL A 165 4.92 -14.85 1.39
C VAL A 165 4.35 -16.27 1.51
N ALA A 166 3.35 -16.47 2.38
CA ALA A 166 2.71 -17.78 2.56
C ALA A 166 2.02 -18.26 1.28
N GLN A 167 1.28 -17.38 0.60
CA GLN A 167 0.60 -17.74 -0.64
C GLN A 167 1.58 -18.07 -1.78
N GLU A 168 2.70 -17.33 -1.88
CA GLU A 168 3.75 -17.64 -2.85
C GLU A 168 4.47 -18.95 -2.54
N ALA A 169 4.70 -19.24 -1.26
CA ALA A 169 5.30 -20.52 -0.82
C ALA A 169 4.38 -21.70 -1.16
N ASP A 170 3.07 -21.58 -0.86
CA ASP A 170 2.06 -22.57 -1.22
C ASP A 170 2.00 -22.82 -2.74
N ALA A 171 2.01 -21.74 -3.54
CA ALA A 171 2.00 -21.84 -5.00
C ALA A 171 3.22 -22.59 -5.56
N ARG A 172 4.34 -22.56 -4.82
CA ARG A 172 5.58 -23.28 -5.15
C ARG A 172 5.68 -24.66 -4.48
N GLY A 173 4.65 -25.13 -3.76
CA GLY A 173 4.62 -26.38 -3.05
C GLY A 173 5.49 -26.43 -1.78
N ARG A 174 5.91 -25.28 -1.25
CA ARG A 174 6.75 -25.16 -0.04
C ARG A 174 5.88 -24.99 1.21
N SER A 175 5.27 -26.11 1.64
CA SER A 175 4.26 -26.14 2.70
C SER A 175 4.77 -25.61 4.03
N ASP A 176 5.98 -25.99 4.45
CA ASP A 176 6.54 -25.58 5.74
C ASP A 176 6.85 -24.08 5.80
N GLU A 177 7.32 -23.53 4.68
CA GLU A 177 7.57 -22.10 4.56
C GLU A 177 6.27 -21.28 4.63
N ALA A 178 5.20 -21.78 3.99
CA ALA A 178 3.87 -21.17 4.06
C ALA A 178 3.31 -21.16 5.49
N GLU A 179 3.48 -22.23 6.23
CA GLU A 179 3.04 -22.35 7.62
C GLU A 179 3.82 -21.38 8.54
N GLN A 180 5.13 -21.33 8.42
CA GLN A 180 5.97 -20.40 9.15
C GLN A 180 5.61 -18.93 8.85
N ALA A 181 5.34 -18.61 7.58
CA ALA A 181 4.94 -17.25 7.19
C ALA A 181 3.57 -16.88 7.81
N LEU A 182 2.60 -17.80 7.84
CA LEU A 182 1.31 -17.53 8.49
C LEU A 182 1.43 -17.38 10.01
N SER A 183 2.32 -18.14 10.66
CA SER A 183 2.63 -17.95 12.09
C SER A 183 3.17 -16.54 12.36
N ARG A 184 4.15 -16.09 11.56
CA ARG A 184 4.71 -14.73 11.65
C ARG A 184 3.67 -13.65 11.36
N ALA A 185 2.74 -13.90 10.43
CA ALA A 185 1.63 -12.99 10.17
C ALA A 185 0.74 -12.80 11.41
N ARG A 186 0.44 -13.88 12.11
CA ARG A 186 -0.35 -13.86 13.36
C ARG A 186 0.39 -13.20 14.52
N GLU A 187 1.70 -13.45 14.64
CA GLU A 187 2.55 -12.78 15.64
C GLU A 187 2.59 -11.26 15.43
N ALA A 188 2.72 -10.82 14.17
CA ALA A 188 2.79 -9.40 13.82
C ALA A 188 1.46 -8.66 14.11
N ALA A 189 0.31 -9.30 13.80
CA ALA A 189 -1.01 -8.73 14.06
C ALA A 189 -2.01 -9.81 14.48
N PRO A 190 -2.09 -10.13 15.79
CA PRO A 190 -2.96 -11.20 16.30
C PRO A 190 -4.45 -11.01 16.01
N GLN A 191 -4.89 -9.75 15.82
CA GLN A 191 -6.29 -9.42 15.51
C GLN A 191 -6.60 -9.37 14.01
N ALA A 192 -5.62 -9.61 13.14
CA ALA A 192 -5.82 -9.56 11.70
C ALA A 192 -6.61 -10.77 11.20
N ALA A 193 -7.66 -10.53 10.43
CA ALA A 193 -8.50 -11.59 9.86
C ALA A 193 -7.79 -12.43 8.80
N ARG A 194 -6.98 -11.79 7.96
CA ARG A 194 -6.40 -12.40 6.75
C ARG A 194 -5.58 -13.67 7.01
N PRO A 195 -4.70 -13.75 8.01
CA PRO A 195 -3.97 -14.97 8.32
C PRO A 195 -4.91 -16.16 8.60
N LEU A 196 -5.98 -15.95 9.38
CA LEU A 196 -6.95 -17.00 9.73
C LEU A 196 -7.77 -17.45 8.52
N VAL A 197 -8.15 -16.52 7.65
CA VAL A 197 -8.81 -16.86 6.37
C VAL A 197 -7.92 -17.79 5.54
N ILE A 198 -6.65 -17.41 5.33
CA ILE A 198 -5.71 -18.19 4.52
C ILE A 198 -5.37 -19.53 5.16
N MET A 199 -5.17 -19.59 6.49
CA MET A 199 -4.93 -20.83 7.21
C MET A 199 -6.08 -21.83 7.00
N GLY A 200 -7.31 -21.41 7.21
CA GLY A 200 -8.46 -22.28 7.03
C GLY A 200 -8.63 -22.74 5.57
N GLN A 201 -8.43 -21.83 4.59
CA GLN A 201 -8.45 -22.21 3.17
C GLN A 201 -7.34 -23.20 2.81
N ARG A 202 -6.18 -23.07 3.43
CA ARG A 202 -5.05 -23.98 3.24
C ARG A 202 -5.38 -25.36 3.79
N PHE A 203 -5.87 -25.47 5.03
CA PHE A 203 -6.29 -26.73 5.63
C PHE A 203 -7.42 -27.41 4.82
N ALA A 204 -8.38 -26.64 4.33
CA ALA A 204 -9.44 -27.16 3.49
C ALA A 204 -8.89 -27.77 2.19
N ARG A 205 -7.92 -27.16 1.54
CA ARG A 205 -7.24 -27.70 0.34
C ARG A 205 -6.40 -28.95 0.65
N GLN A 206 -5.86 -29.07 1.84
CA GLN A 206 -5.09 -30.23 2.32
C GLN A 206 -6.01 -31.38 2.77
N ASN A 207 -7.34 -31.27 2.62
CA ASN A 207 -8.33 -32.21 3.09
C ASN A 207 -8.32 -32.39 4.62
N GLU A 208 -8.08 -31.29 5.34
CA GLU A 208 -8.08 -31.19 6.81
C GLU A 208 -9.23 -30.27 7.30
N PRO A 209 -10.51 -30.68 7.07
CA PRO A 209 -11.65 -29.79 7.31
C PRO A 209 -11.82 -29.42 8.80
N ALA A 210 -11.40 -30.24 9.73
CA ALA A 210 -11.47 -29.97 11.16
C ALA A 210 -10.51 -28.81 11.56
N HIS A 211 -9.28 -28.80 11.05
CA HIS A 211 -8.33 -27.71 11.26
C HIS A 211 -8.77 -26.42 10.55
N ALA A 212 -9.37 -26.55 9.35
CA ALA A 212 -9.96 -25.40 8.68
C ALA A 212 -11.05 -24.74 9.52
N MET A 213 -11.96 -25.52 10.08
CA MET A 213 -13.01 -25.02 10.98
C MET A 213 -12.41 -24.35 12.22
N GLN A 214 -11.39 -24.95 12.84
CA GLN A 214 -10.75 -24.36 14.02
C GLN A 214 -10.19 -22.95 13.74
N ALA A 215 -9.49 -22.78 12.62
CA ALA A 215 -8.97 -21.47 12.23
C ALA A 215 -10.09 -20.45 11.97
N TRP A 216 -11.17 -20.89 11.34
CA TRP A 216 -12.31 -20.01 11.05
C TRP A 216 -13.22 -19.79 12.27
N ASP A 217 -13.25 -20.69 13.24
CA ASP A 217 -13.90 -20.44 14.53
C ASP A 217 -13.22 -19.30 15.30
N GLU A 218 -11.89 -19.25 15.27
CA GLU A 218 -11.13 -18.13 15.83
C GLU A 218 -11.44 -16.81 15.07
N LEU A 219 -11.50 -16.85 13.73
CA LEU A 219 -11.90 -15.70 12.91
C LEU A 219 -13.31 -15.21 13.26
N MET A 220 -14.27 -16.12 13.49
CA MET A 220 -15.64 -15.80 13.86
C MET A 220 -15.71 -14.97 15.14
N VAL A 221 -14.84 -15.27 16.10
CA VAL A 221 -14.75 -14.54 17.38
C VAL A 221 -14.04 -13.20 17.23
N LEU A 222 -12.88 -13.19 16.54
CA LEU A 222 -12.04 -11.99 16.44
C LEU A 222 -12.58 -10.96 15.46
N GLN A 223 -13.11 -11.40 14.33
CA GLN A 223 -13.52 -10.55 13.21
C GLN A 223 -14.83 -11.04 12.58
N PRO A 224 -15.95 -11.01 13.30
CA PRO A 224 -17.23 -11.60 12.84
C PRO A 224 -17.72 -11.00 11.51
N GLN A 225 -17.44 -9.71 11.24
CA GLN A 225 -17.82 -9.06 9.99
C GLN A 225 -17.10 -9.65 8.77
N THR A 226 -15.88 -10.13 8.94
CA THR A 226 -15.07 -10.70 7.86
C THR A 226 -15.49 -12.13 7.51
N PHE A 227 -16.20 -12.80 8.41
CA PHE A 227 -16.60 -14.21 8.25
C PHE A 227 -17.46 -14.47 7.02
N SER A 228 -18.21 -13.48 6.55
CA SER A 228 -19.00 -13.55 5.32
C SER A 228 -18.19 -14.05 4.11
N LEU A 229 -16.90 -13.70 4.06
CA LEU A 229 -15.99 -14.10 2.95
C LEU A 229 -15.75 -15.61 2.87
N ILE A 230 -15.87 -16.33 3.99
CA ILE A 230 -15.56 -17.77 4.07
C ILE A 230 -16.74 -18.60 4.56
N ALA A 231 -17.89 -17.99 4.76
CA ALA A 231 -19.04 -18.67 5.37
C ALA A 231 -19.44 -19.96 4.64
N MET A 232 -19.44 -19.94 3.31
CA MET A 232 -19.75 -21.13 2.50
C MET A 232 -18.66 -22.21 2.59
N ASP A 233 -17.39 -21.81 2.66
CA ASP A 233 -16.28 -22.77 2.81
C ASP A 233 -16.29 -23.40 4.21
N TYR A 234 -16.68 -22.64 5.23
CA TYR A 234 -16.93 -23.16 6.57
C TYR A 234 -18.04 -24.21 6.58
N ALA A 235 -19.15 -23.96 5.89
CA ALA A 235 -20.25 -24.92 5.77
C ALA A 235 -19.80 -26.24 5.07
N LYS A 236 -19.02 -26.11 3.98
CA LYS A 236 -18.46 -27.30 3.29
C LYS A 236 -17.52 -28.11 4.20
N ALA A 237 -16.64 -27.40 4.95
CA ALA A 237 -15.75 -28.05 5.91
C ALA A 237 -16.53 -28.77 7.01
N ALA A 238 -17.60 -28.17 7.53
CA ALA A 238 -18.48 -28.79 8.53
C ALA A 238 -19.18 -30.04 8.00
N GLN A 239 -19.60 -30.05 6.73
CA GLN A 239 -20.14 -31.22 6.10
C GLN A 239 -19.09 -32.34 5.96
N ALA A 240 -17.87 -32.00 5.57
CA ALA A 240 -16.78 -32.96 5.34
C ALA A 240 -16.31 -33.66 6.62
N CYS A 241 -16.35 -32.95 7.79
CA CYS A 241 -15.94 -33.54 9.08
C CYS A 241 -17.11 -33.95 9.98
N GLY A 242 -18.37 -33.93 9.49
CA GLY A 242 -19.53 -34.35 10.26
C GLY A 242 -19.96 -33.40 11.39
N ALA A 243 -19.51 -32.14 11.34
CA ALA A 243 -19.75 -31.12 12.37
C ALA A 243 -20.96 -30.18 12.08
N GLN A 244 -21.92 -30.63 11.24
CA GLN A 244 -23.02 -29.79 10.74
C GLN A 244 -23.84 -29.15 11.87
N ASN A 245 -24.20 -29.90 12.91
CA ASN A 245 -25.02 -29.39 14.01
C ASN A 245 -24.30 -28.26 14.80
N THR A 246 -23.00 -28.45 15.05
CA THR A 246 -22.17 -27.43 15.72
C THR A 246 -22.06 -26.19 14.87
N ALA A 247 -21.82 -26.35 13.56
CA ALA A 247 -21.73 -25.24 12.61
C ALA A 247 -23.06 -24.48 12.49
N LEU A 248 -24.20 -25.20 12.44
CA LEU A 248 -25.52 -24.55 12.42
C LEU A 248 -25.74 -23.64 13.64
N THR A 249 -25.39 -24.10 14.84
CA THR A 249 -25.53 -23.32 16.08
C THR A 249 -24.64 -22.08 16.04
N LYS A 250 -23.37 -22.20 15.58
CA LYS A 250 -22.43 -21.09 15.48
C LYS A 250 -22.84 -20.07 14.43
N LEU A 251 -23.24 -20.53 13.23
CA LEU A 251 -23.71 -19.66 12.15
C LEU A 251 -25.00 -18.92 12.54
N ASP A 252 -25.87 -19.56 13.31
CA ASP A 252 -27.08 -18.93 13.82
C ASP A 252 -26.76 -17.77 14.81
N ALA A 253 -25.87 -18.03 15.75
CA ALA A 253 -25.41 -17.02 16.69
C ALA A 253 -24.67 -15.88 15.98
N LEU A 254 -23.85 -16.20 14.98
CA LEU A 254 -23.14 -15.19 14.18
C LEU A 254 -24.10 -14.35 13.34
N TYR A 255 -25.10 -14.98 12.72
CA TYR A 255 -26.11 -14.27 11.93
C TYR A 255 -26.90 -13.26 12.77
N ALA A 256 -27.16 -13.57 14.04
CA ALA A 256 -27.81 -12.63 14.96
C ALA A 256 -26.96 -11.38 15.23
N GLN A 257 -25.63 -11.49 15.18
CA GLN A 257 -24.69 -10.37 15.36
C GLN A 257 -24.42 -9.63 14.03
N VAL A 258 -24.27 -10.39 12.96
CA VAL A 258 -23.91 -9.89 11.61
C VAL A 258 -24.89 -10.47 10.60
N PRO A 259 -26.04 -9.83 10.41
CA PRO A 259 -27.04 -10.28 9.44
C PRO A 259 -26.51 -10.14 8.01
N SER A 260 -25.92 -11.22 7.47
CA SER A 260 -25.37 -11.30 6.12
C SER A 260 -26.04 -12.41 5.34
N ILE A 261 -26.33 -12.15 4.06
CA ILE A 261 -26.86 -13.15 3.14
C ILE A 261 -25.89 -14.33 2.97
N ASP A 262 -24.58 -14.10 3.01
CA ASP A 262 -23.57 -15.14 2.84
C ASP A 262 -23.55 -16.08 4.05
N ILE A 263 -23.68 -15.55 5.27
CA ILE A 263 -23.82 -16.34 6.49
C ILE A 263 -25.12 -17.13 6.48
N LEU A 264 -26.22 -16.52 6.05
CA LEU A 264 -27.51 -17.21 5.92
C LEU A 264 -27.46 -18.30 4.88
N ASN A 265 -26.81 -18.09 3.74
CA ASN A 265 -26.63 -19.12 2.70
C ASN A 265 -25.80 -20.30 3.20
N ALA A 266 -24.75 -20.04 3.97
CA ALA A 266 -23.95 -21.07 4.62
C ALA A 266 -24.77 -21.89 5.63
N TRP A 267 -25.59 -21.22 6.45
CA TRP A 267 -26.52 -21.86 7.36
C TRP A 267 -27.55 -22.70 6.60
N ASN A 268 -28.16 -22.15 5.52
CA ASN A 268 -29.12 -22.86 4.67
C ASN A 268 -28.53 -24.13 4.03
N ALA A 269 -27.24 -24.10 3.65
CA ALA A 269 -26.57 -25.26 3.08
C ALA A 269 -26.44 -26.41 4.06
N LEU A 270 -26.44 -26.14 5.36
CA LEU A 270 -26.36 -27.17 6.42
C LEU A 270 -27.73 -27.59 6.97
N GLN A 271 -28.75 -26.72 6.82
CA GLN A 271 -30.10 -26.96 7.39
C GLN A 271 -30.90 -27.94 6.54
N PRO A 272 -31.35 -29.07 7.07
CA PRO A 272 -32.15 -30.07 6.30
C PRO A 272 -33.59 -29.58 6.07
N ASP A 273 -34.18 -28.81 6.98
CA ASP A 273 -35.56 -28.35 6.90
C ASP A 273 -35.72 -27.25 5.83
N ALA A 274 -36.35 -27.61 4.72
CA ALA A 274 -36.59 -26.71 3.60
C ALA A 274 -37.58 -25.59 3.94
N GLN A 275 -38.55 -25.81 4.80
CA GLN A 275 -39.53 -24.81 5.20
C GLN A 275 -38.88 -23.74 6.06
N LEU A 276 -38.02 -24.11 6.99
CA LEU A 276 -37.27 -23.21 7.86
C LEU A 276 -36.27 -22.39 7.05
N ARG A 277 -35.55 -22.97 6.07
CA ARG A 277 -34.69 -22.26 5.16
C ARG A 277 -35.42 -21.13 4.42
N ARG A 278 -36.56 -21.48 3.82
CA ARG A 278 -37.39 -20.51 3.08
C ARG A 278 -37.91 -19.38 3.98
N GLN A 279 -38.39 -19.72 5.17
CA GLN A 279 -38.89 -18.73 6.13
C GLN A 279 -37.84 -17.72 6.52
N ARG A 280 -36.61 -18.20 6.84
CA ARG A 280 -35.49 -17.31 7.20
C ARG A 280 -35.03 -16.42 6.04
N LEU A 281 -35.01 -16.97 4.84
CA LEU A 281 -34.63 -16.21 3.67
C LEU A 281 -35.64 -15.10 3.36
N ILE A 282 -36.93 -15.38 3.46
CA ILE A 282 -37.98 -14.35 3.32
C ILE A 282 -37.82 -13.28 4.41
N ALA A 283 -37.58 -13.66 5.65
CA ALA A 283 -37.37 -12.70 6.75
C ALA A 283 -36.14 -11.79 6.47
N HIS A 284 -35.04 -12.38 6.00
CA HIS A 284 -33.83 -11.61 5.65
C HIS A 284 -34.08 -10.61 4.51
N VAL A 285 -34.72 -11.07 3.40
CA VAL A 285 -35.03 -10.20 2.25
C VAL A 285 -35.96 -9.06 2.62
N THR A 286 -36.91 -9.32 3.52
CA THR A 286 -37.82 -8.29 4.03
C THR A 286 -37.11 -7.26 4.88
N ALA A 287 -36.15 -7.69 5.71
CA ALA A 287 -35.41 -6.81 6.62
C ALA A 287 -34.26 -6.07 5.89
N GLN A 288 -33.60 -6.72 4.95
CA GLN A 288 -32.44 -6.24 4.21
C GLN A 288 -32.56 -6.56 2.72
N PRO A 289 -33.35 -5.79 1.96
CA PRO A 289 -33.55 -6.05 0.56
C PRO A 289 -32.25 -5.82 -0.24
N SER A 290 -31.78 -6.90 -0.89
CA SER A 290 -30.62 -6.86 -1.79
C SER A 290 -30.84 -7.78 -2.98
N LEU A 291 -30.13 -7.52 -4.10
CA LEU A 291 -30.24 -8.34 -5.29
C LEU A 291 -29.80 -9.81 -5.02
N SER A 292 -28.71 -9.99 -4.25
CA SER A 292 -28.21 -11.30 -3.87
C SER A 292 -29.16 -12.06 -2.96
N ALA A 293 -29.85 -11.37 -2.05
CA ALA A 293 -30.87 -11.96 -1.19
C ALA A 293 -32.11 -12.39 -1.99
N ALA A 294 -32.56 -11.55 -2.95
CA ALA A 294 -33.69 -11.89 -3.83
C ALA A 294 -33.40 -13.09 -4.75
N GLN A 295 -32.18 -13.21 -5.25
CA GLN A 295 -31.77 -14.38 -6.06
C GLN A 295 -31.81 -15.70 -5.28
N GLY A 296 -31.59 -15.65 -3.97
CA GLY A 296 -31.70 -16.83 -3.10
C GLY A 296 -33.12 -17.37 -2.96
N LEU A 297 -34.16 -16.54 -3.18
CA LEU A 297 -35.57 -16.97 -3.13
C LEU A 297 -36.03 -17.70 -4.42
N ILE A 298 -35.29 -17.54 -5.52
CA ILE A 298 -35.64 -18.12 -6.83
C ILE A 298 -35.01 -19.51 -7.01
N ARG A 299 -33.99 -19.84 -6.25
CA ARG A 299 -33.33 -21.16 -6.21
C ARG A 299 -33.94 -22.06 -5.13
#